data_44f07e532bca97687acb2267a2c4de23
#
_entry.id   44f07e532bca97687acb2267a2c4de23
#
_cell.length_a   1.000
_cell.length_b   1.000
_cell.length_c   1.000
_cell.angle_alpha   90.00
_cell.angle_beta   90.00
_cell.angle_gamma   90.00
#
_symmetry.space_group_name_H-M   'P 1'
#
loop_
_entity.id
_entity.type
_entity.pdbx_description
1 polymer ?
#
loop_
_entity_poly.entity_id
_entity_poly.type
_entity_poly.pdbx_seq_one_letter_code
_entity_poly.pdbx_strand_id
1 'polypeptide(L)'
;MILSKETIINGKRAICRSYAKINLTLDVGGKRSDGYHEIKTVMQTVNLFDLVIVDKCDSEIKITTNKKFLPTNSKNIAYAACEEFFKALGIPGGARIFIHKNIPIAAGLAGGSGNGAAVLCALNSLYSQPFSDNELEKLALKLGAD
;
A
#
# COMPACT_ATOMS: atom_id res chain seq x y z
N MET A 1 6.29 -3.68 -7.54
CA MET A 1 4.80 -3.66 -7.49
C MET A 1 4.29 -2.68 -8.52
N ILE A 2 3.27 -3.05 -9.29
CA ILE A 2 2.67 -2.16 -10.27
C ILE A 2 1.32 -1.69 -9.74
N LEU A 3 1.19 -0.36 -9.56
CA LEU A 3 -0.06 0.30 -9.26
C LEU A 3 -0.59 0.97 -10.53
N SER A 4 -1.90 1.11 -10.65
CA SER A 4 -2.44 2.02 -11.65
C SER A 4 -2.11 3.46 -11.25
N LYS A 5 -2.02 4.34 -12.25
CA LYS A 5 -1.97 5.78 -11.95
C LYS A 5 -3.24 6.16 -11.17
N GLU A 6 -3.07 7.00 -10.14
CA GLU A 6 -4.20 7.47 -9.34
C GLU A 6 -5.10 8.37 -10.18
N THR A 7 -6.41 8.18 -10.03
CA THR A 7 -7.41 9.12 -10.51
C THR A 7 -7.79 10.07 -9.40
N ILE A 8 -7.53 11.37 -9.57
CA ILE A 8 -7.86 12.40 -8.58
C ILE A 8 -9.18 13.05 -8.91
N ILE A 9 -10.08 13.13 -7.93
CA ILE A 9 -11.40 13.75 -8.05
C ILE A 9 -11.48 14.96 -7.11
N ASN A 10 -11.67 16.14 -7.67
CA ASN A 10 -11.80 17.43 -6.94
C ASN A 10 -10.65 17.71 -5.95
N GLY A 11 -9.45 17.16 -6.17
CA GLY A 11 -8.31 17.30 -5.27
C GLY A 11 -8.51 16.68 -3.87
N LYS A 12 -9.59 15.92 -3.65
CA LYS A 12 -9.99 15.37 -2.34
C LYS A 12 -10.02 13.86 -2.30
N ARG A 13 -10.21 13.20 -3.43
CA ARG A 13 -10.28 11.74 -3.55
C ARG A 13 -9.24 11.22 -4.53
N ALA A 14 -8.57 10.16 -4.17
CA ALA A 14 -7.72 9.38 -5.06
C ALA A 14 -8.25 7.97 -5.17
N ILE A 15 -8.26 7.43 -6.38
CA ILE A 15 -8.67 6.05 -6.67
C ILE A 15 -7.51 5.37 -7.39
N CYS A 16 -7.08 4.20 -6.90
CA CYS A 16 -6.08 3.41 -7.58
C CYS A 16 -6.36 1.91 -7.50
N ARG A 17 -5.80 1.16 -8.45
CA ARG A 17 -5.83 -0.29 -8.47
C ARG A 17 -4.51 -0.82 -7.95
N SER A 18 -4.57 -1.69 -6.95
CA SER A 18 -3.41 -2.41 -6.42
C SER A 18 -3.42 -3.82 -6.97
N TYR A 19 -2.54 -4.10 -7.93
CA TYR A 19 -2.51 -5.38 -8.63
C TYR A 19 -1.78 -6.47 -7.84
N ALA A 20 -2.28 -7.68 -7.94
CA ALA A 20 -1.60 -8.87 -7.46
C ALA A 20 -0.36 -9.20 -8.30
N LYS A 21 0.57 -9.93 -7.69
CA LYS A 21 1.73 -10.49 -8.35
C LYS A 21 1.82 -12.00 -8.13
N ILE A 22 2.45 -12.69 -9.04
CA ILE A 22 2.91 -14.07 -8.89
C ILE A 22 4.42 -14.13 -9.10
N ASN A 23 5.05 -15.11 -8.49
CA ASN A 23 6.44 -15.45 -8.78
C ASN A 23 6.45 -16.60 -9.79
N LEU A 24 6.95 -16.34 -11.01
CA LEU A 24 7.10 -17.37 -12.03
C LEU A 24 8.25 -18.30 -11.69
N THR A 25 9.30 -17.75 -11.10
CA THR A 25 10.43 -18.50 -10.55
C THR A 25 10.76 -17.91 -9.18
N LEU A 26 11.22 -18.74 -8.25
CA LEU A 26 11.64 -18.29 -6.93
C LEU A 26 12.78 -19.18 -6.43
N ASP A 27 13.98 -18.62 -6.43
CA ASP A 27 15.14 -19.23 -5.79
C ASP A 27 15.44 -18.50 -4.48
N VAL A 28 15.54 -19.24 -3.41
CA VAL A 28 15.90 -18.73 -2.09
C VAL A 28 17.36 -19.01 -1.85
N GLY A 29 18.18 -17.96 -1.78
CA GLY A 29 19.61 -18.02 -1.52
C GLY A 29 19.97 -18.02 -0.05
N GLY A 30 21.22 -17.66 0.24
CA GLY A 30 21.74 -17.60 1.60
C GLY A 30 21.06 -16.56 2.49
N LYS A 31 21.10 -16.81 3.80
CA LYS A 31 20.58 -15.85 4.79
C LYS A 31 21.50 -14.61 4.84
N ARG A 32 20.93 -13.44 4.78
CA ARG A 32 21.62 -12.15 4.85
C ARG A 32 21.85 -11.73 6.30
N SER A 33 22.75 -10.78 6.51
CA SER A 33 23.04 -10.22 7.83
C SER A 33 21.85 -9.48 8.47
N ASP A 34 20.91 -8.99 7.65
CA ASP A 34 19.67 -8.33 8.08
C ASP A 34 18.56 -9.31 8.50
N GLY A 35 18.84 -10.63 8.46
CA GLY A 35 17.89 -11.68 8.81
C GLY A 35 17.01 -12.18 7.67
N TYR A 36 17.01 -11.51 6.53
CA TYR A 36 16.31 -11.93 5.30
C TYR A 36 17.17 -12.90 4.49
N HIS A 37 16.56 -13.52 3.48
CA HIS A 37 17.26 -14.36 2.52
C HIS A 37 17.42 -13.61 1.20
N GLU A 38 18.50 -13.93 0.50
CA GLU A 38 18.57 -13.52 -0.90
C GLU A 38 17.51 -14.24 -1.71
N ILE A 39 16.80 -13.49 -2.54
CA ILE A 39 15.75 -14.01 -3.40
C ILE A 39 16.09 -13.65 -4.83
N LYS A 40 16.11 -14.66 -5.70
CA LYS A 40 16.15 -14.47 -7.14
C LYS A 40 14.81 -14.93 -7.70
N THR A 41 14.07 -14.01 -8.27
CA THR A 41 12.71 -14.27 -8.73
C THR A 41 12.39 -13.53 -10.01
N VAL A 42 11.52 -14.11 -10.80
CA VAL A 42 10.82 -13.41 -11.88
C VAL A 42 9.39 -13.20 -11.43
N MET A 43 9.04 -11.96 -11.17
CA MET A 43 7.68 -11.57 -10.77
C MET A 43 6.85 -11.14 -11.97
N GLN A 44 5.59 -11.54 -11.98
CA GLN A 44 4.62 -11.15 -12.98
C GLN A 44 3.40 -10.51 -12.29
N THR A 45 3.06 -9.32 -12.71
CA THR A 45 1.78 -8.69 -12.35
C THR A 45 0.65 -9.39 -13.10
N VAL A 46 -0.44 -9.66 -12.40
CA VAL A 46 -1.64 -10.28 -12.97
C VAL A 46 -2.84 -9.34 -12.89
N ASN A 47 -3.81 -9.53 -13.78
CA ASN A 47 -5.02 -8.69 -13.82
C ASN A 47 -6.05 -9.09 -12.75
N LEU A 48 -5.58 -9.19 -11.51
CA LEU A 48 -6.36 -9.31 -10.29
C LEU A 48 -5.95 -8.15 -9.39
N PHE A 49 -6.88 -7.35 -8.94
CA PHE A 49 -6.55 -6.15 -8.17
C PHE A 49 -7.57 -5.85 -7.07
N ASP A 50 -7.08 -5.19 -6.03
CA ASP A 50 -7.90 -4.49 -5.06
C ASP A 50 -8.13 -3.05 -5.52
N LEU A 51 -9.30 -2.52 -5.26
CA LEU A 51 -9.59 -1.11 -5.48
C LEU A 51 -9.38 -0.35 -4.17
N VAL A 52 -8.52 0.65 -4.20
CA VAL A 52 -8.20 1.49 -3.05
C VAL A 52 -8.68 2.91 -3.32
N ILE A 53 -9.56 3.40 -2.47
CA ILE A 53 -10.11 4.76 -2.53
C ILE A 53 -9.67 5.49 -1.27
N VAL A 54 -9.03 6.63 -1.43
CA VAL A 54 -8.52 7.46 -0.34
C VAL A 54 -9.16 8.84 -0.42
N ASP A 55 -9.89 9.21 0.62
CA ASP A 55 -10.46 10.55 0.78
C ASP A 55 -9.67 11.33 1.83
N LYS A 56 -9.34 12.59 1.51
CA LYS A 56 -8.75 13.51 2.50
C LYS A 56 -9.65 13.65 3.71
N CYS A 57 -9.04 13.60 4.88
CA CYS A 57 -9.70 13.87 6.16
C CYS A 57 -8.70 14.54 7.10
N ASP A 58 -9.12 15.55 7.84
CA ASP A 58 -8.20 16.36 8.63
C ASP A 58 -7.88 15.77 10.01
N SER A 59 -8.67 14.82 10.50
CA SER A 59 -8.65 14.47 11.92
C SER A 59 -8.60 12.98 12.24
N GLU A 60 -8.90 12.07 11.31
CA GLU A 60 -8.99 10.64 11.61
C GLU A 60 -8.47 9.77 10.49
N ILE A 61 -7.97 8.59 10.85
CA ILE A 61 -7.73 7.50 9.90
C ILE A 61 -8.86 6.49 10.09
N LYS A 62 -9.64 6.29 9.03
CA LYS A 62 -10.75 5.33 9.04
C LYS A 62 -10.65 4.40 7.84
N ILE A 63 -10.62 3.10 8.12
CA ILE A 63 -10.64 2.06 7.09
C ILE A 63 -12.00 1.40 7.05
N THR A 64 -12.51 1.23 5.84
CA THR A 64 -13.67 0.40 5.52
C THR A 64 -13.30 -0.58 4.41
N THR A 65 -13.91 -1.75 4.43
CA THR A 65 -13.63 -2.82 3.47
C THR A 65 -14.85 -3.70 3.27
N ASN A 66 -14.91 -4.39 2.13
CA ASN A 66 -15.93 -5.40 1.84
C ASN A 66 -15.70 -6.75 2.54
N LYS A 67 -14.62 -6.90 3.33
CA LYS A 67 -14.29 -8.15 4.06
C LYS A 67 -14.35 -7.92 5.57
N LYS A 68 -15.38 -8.47 6.22
CA LYS A 68 -15.63 -8.27 7.65
C LYS A 68 -14.51 -8.71 8.58
N PHE A 69 -13.67 -9.65 8.16
CA PHE A 69 -12.57 -10.20 8.97
C PHE A 69 -11.24 -9.44 8.80
N LEU A 70 -11.17 -8.47 7.88
CA LEU A 70 -9.99 -7.61 7.77
C LEU A 70 -9.94 -6.60 8.91
N PRO A 71 -8.77 -6.43 9.56
CA PRO A 71 -8.61 -5.38 10.55
C PRO A 71 -8.84 -3.99 9.91
N THR A 72 -9.49 -3.11 10.66
CA THR A 72 -9.73 -1.71 10.28
C THR A 72 -8.98 -0.72 11.16
N ASN A 73 -8.01 -1.21 11.94
CA ASN A 73 -7.16 -0.46 12.86
C ASN A 73 -5.68 -0.54 12.42
N SER A 74 -4.76 -0.18 13.29
CA SER A 74 -3.31 -0.17 13.07
C SER A 74 -2.70 -1.52 12.67
N LYS A 75 -3.42 -2.63 12.80
CA LYS A 75 -3.01 -3.94 12.27
C LYS A 75 -3.18 -4.06 10.75
N ASN A 76 -3.89 -3.13 10.13
CA ASN A 76 -3.99 -3.06 8.67
C ASN A 76 -2.84 -2.23 8.11
N ILE A 77 -2.11 -2.75 7.13
CA ILE A 77 -0.96 -2.06 6.51
C ILE A 77 -1.38 -0.72 5.89
N ALA A 78 -2.57 -0.62 5.33
CA ALA A 78 -3.09 0.64 4.79
C ALA A 78 -3.28 1.72 5.88
N TYR A 79 -3.67 1.33 7.10
CA TYR A 79 -3.74 2.23 8.25
C TYR A 79 -2.36 2.72 8.65
N ALA A 80 -1.40 1.79 8.81
CA ALA A 80 -0.02 2.11 9.15
C ALA A 80 0.65 2.98 8.08
N ALA A 81 0.34 2.75 6.80
CA ALA A 81 0.83 3.58 5.69
C ALA A 81 0.37 5.04 5.82
N CYS A 82 -0.89 5.24 6.19
CA CYS A 82 -1.44 6.58 6.42
C CYS A 82 -0.73 7.28 7.60
N GLU A 83 -0.55 6.57 8.72
CA GLU A 83 0.19 7.10 9.87
C GLU A 83 1.63 7.50 9.52
N GLU A 84 2.38 6.62 8.85
CA GLU A 84 3.76 6.89 8.46
C GLU A 84 3.88 8.04 7.45
N PHE A 85 2.90 8.19 6.55
CA PHE A 85 2.86 9.31 5.62
C PHE A 85 2.76 10.65 6.35
N PHE A 86 1.79 10.82 7.25
CA PHE A 86 1.62 12.07 7.99
C PHE A 86 2.73 12.34 8.99
N LYS A 87 3.29 11.30 9.61
CA LYS A 87 4.48 11.41 10.44
C LYS A 87 5.68 11.94 9.66
N ALA A 88 5.92 11.43 8.46
CA ALA A 88 7.00 11.90 7.60
C ALA A 88 6.75 13.32 7.07
N LEU A 89 5.49 13.65 6.76
CA LEU A 89 5.11 14.98 6.31
C LEU A 89 5.20 16.05 7.42
N GLY A 90 5.17 15.62 8.68
CA GLY A 90 5.30 16.50 9.85
C GLY A 90 4.08 17.36 10.14
N ILE A 91 2.91 16.98 9.63
CA ILE A 91 1.63 17.64 9.90
C ILE A 91 0.61 16.65 10.43
N PRO A 92 -0.34 17.09 11.27
CA PRO A 92 -1.49 16.27 11.60
C PRO A 92 -2.34 16.04 10.37
N GLY A 93 -2.96 14.87 10.27
CA GLY A 93 -3.85 14.57 9.17
C GLY A 93 -4.39 13.15 9.28
N GLY A 94 -5.25 12.81 8.36
CA GLY A 94 -5.87 11.50 8.28
C GLY A 94 -6.45 11.25 6.90
N ALA A 95 -7.11 10.14 6.78
CA ALA A 95 -7.80 9.75 5.55
C ALA A 95 -8.93 8.78 5.86
N ARG A 96 -9.97 8.82 5.05
CA ARG A 96 -10.96 7.75 4.95
C ARG A 96 -10.56 6.86 3.79
N ILE A 97 -10.28 5.60 4.09
CA ILE A 97 -9.75 4.65 3.13
C ILE A 97 -10.76 3.53 2.96
N PHE A 98 -11.23 3.32 1.74
CA PHE A 98 -12.04 2.17 1.37
C PHE A 98 -11.21 1.20 0.54
N ILE A 99 -11.18 -0.07 0.95
CA ILE A 99 -10.46 -1.13 0.24
C ILE A 99 -11.48 -2.19 -0.20
N HIS A 100 -11.72 -2.27 -1.50
CA HIS A 100 -12.47 -3.37 -2.08
C HIS A 100 -11.50 -4.52 -2.38
N LYS A 101 -11.49 -5.50 -1.47
CA LYS A 101 -10.60 -6.67 -1.55
C LYS A 101 -11.12 -7.70 -2.53
N ASN A 102 -10.35 -7.94 -3.58
CA ASN A 102 -10.53 -9.06 -4.51
C ASN A 102 -9.36 -10.05 -4.41
N ILE A 103 -8.16 -9.57 -4.06
CA ILE A 103 -6.99 -10.42 -3.90
C ILE A 103 -7.18 -11.26 -2.64
N PRO A 104 -7.04 -12.60 -2.72
CA PRO A 104 -7.11 -13.48 -1.55
C PRO A 104 -6.10 -13.07 -0.47
N ILE A 105 -6.54 -13.11 0.79
CA ILE A 105 -5.74 -12.70 1.93
C ILE A 105 -4.78 -13.83 2.30
N ALA A 106 -3.55 -13.48 2.65
CA ALA A 106 -2.48 -14.40 3.03
C ALA A 106 -2.13 -15.44 1.94
N ALA A 107 -2.36 -15.11 0.68
CA ALA A 107 -2.12 -16.01 -0.45
C ALA A 107 -0.74 -15.82 -1.13
N GLY A 108 0.15 -14.99 -0.59
CA GLY A 108 1.46 -14.70 -1.19
C GLY A 108 1.38 -13.82 -2.45
N LEU A 109 0.25 -13.17 -2.70
CA LEU A 109 -0.03 -12.36 -3.89
C LEU A 109 0.23 -10.86 -3.71
N ALA A 110 0.85 -10.47 -2.61
CA ALA A 110 1.16 -9.09 -2.20
C ALA A 110 -0.05 -8.16 -2.02
N GLY A 111 -1.24 -8.70 -1.71
CA GLY A 111 -2.45 -7.89 -1.57
C GLY A 111 -2.37 -6.83 -0.47
N GLY A 112 -1.87 -7.19 0.71
CA GLY A 112 -1.73 -6.27 1.84
C GLY A 112 -0.69 -5.18 1.60
N SER A 113 0.52 -5.57 1.19
CA SER A 113 1.63 -4.65 0.85
C SER A 113 1.23 -3.71 -0.28
N GLY A 114 0.51 -4.24 -1.29
CA GLY A 114 -0.03 -3.44 -2.38
C GLY A 114 -1.01 -2.37 -1.92
N ASN A 115 -1.89 -2.69 -1.00
CA ASN A 115 -2.83 -1.72 -0.44
C ASN A 115 -2.11 -0.61 0.34
N GLY A 116 -1.08 -0.95 1.11
CA GLY A 116 -0.24 0.03 1.80
C GLY A 116 0.46 0.98 0.84
N ALA A 117 1.10 0.44 -0.20
CA ALA A 117 1.75 1.25 -1.23
C ALA A 117 0.75 2.13 -1.99
N ALA A 118 -0.44 1.61 -2.29
CA ALA A 118 -1.51 2.38 -2.92
C ALA A 118 -1.92 3.59 -2.06
N VAL A 119 -2.03 3.42 -0.74
CA VAL A 119 -2.34 4.52 0.17
C VAL A 119 -1.25 5.57 0.18
N LEU A 120 0.04 5.18 0.24
CA LEU A 120 1.17 6.11 0.18
C LEU A 120 1.15 6.94 -1.11
N CYS A 121 0.99 6.30 -2.26
CA CYS A 121 0.93 6.97 -3.56
C CYS A 121 -0.30 7.88 -3.67
N ALA A 122 -1.46 7.42 -3.23
CA ALA A 122 -2.68 8.21 -3.24
C ALA A 122 -2.57 9.48 -2.39
N LEU A 123 -2.06 9.36 -1.17
CA LEU A 123 -1.80 10.52 -0.30
C LEU A 123 -0.77 11.46 -0.90
N ASN A 124 0.31 10.92 -1.46
CA ASN A 124 1.32 11.74 -2.12
C ASN A 124 0.72 12.59 -3.25
N SER A 125 -0.12 11.98 -4.09
CA SER A 125 -0.82 12.70 -5.16
C SER A 125 -1.82 13.74 -4.61
N LEU A 126 -2.56 13.42 -3.55
CA LEU A 126 -3.53 14.32 -2.92
C LEU A 126 -2.87 15.53 -2.23
N TYR A 127 -1.64 15.39 -1.78
CA TYR A 127 -0.87 16.45 -1.08
C TYR A 127 0.19 17.10 -1.98
N SER A 128 -0.02 17.09 -3.30
CA SER A 128 0.85 17.76 -4.29
C SER A 128 2.27 17.20 -4.36
N GLN A 129 2.40 15.90 -4.17
CA GLN A 129 3.65 15.14 -4.32
C GLN A 129 4.80 15.64 -3.42
N PRO A 130 4.61 15.71 -2.08
CA PRO A 130 5.66 16.17 -1.18
C PRO A 130 6.86 15.22 -1.11
N PHE A 131 6.69 13.94 -1.51
CA PHE A 131 7.74 12.93 -1.49
C PHE A 131 8.09 12.45 -2.89
N SER A 132 9.38 12.22 -3.13
CA SER A 132 9.89 11.52 -4.31
C SER A 132 9.59 10.01 -4.22
N ASP A 133 9.73 9.30 -5.34
CA ASP A 133 9.54 7.84 -5.38
C ASP A 133 10.49 7.12 -4.39
N ASN A 134 11.75 7.53 -4.29
CA ASN A 134 12.71 6.97 -3.34
C ASN A 134 12.29 7.18 -1.87
N GLU A 135 11.67 8.31 -1.56
CA GLU A 135 11.17 8.59 -0.21
C GLU A 135 9.93 7.74 0.09
N LEU A 136 9.03 7.58 -0.87
CA LEU A 136 7.88 6.67 -0.74
C LEU A 136 8.30 5.22 -0.56
N GLU A 137 9.32 4.76 -1.29
CA GLU A 137 9.90 3.42 -1.11
C GLU A 137 10.45 3.22 0.30
N LYS A 138 11.15 4.21 0.86
CA LYS A 138 11.64 4.15 2.24
C LYS A 138 10.50 4.09 3.26
N LEU A 139 9.39 4.79 3.02
CA LEU A 139 8.19 4.69 3.87
C LEU A 139 7.56 3.30 3.75
N ALA A 140 7.45 2.77 2.54
CA ALA A 140 6.90 1.44 2.30
C ALA A 140 7.71 0.33 2.99
N LEU A 141 9.06 0.44 2.98
CA LEU A 141 9.94 -0.51 3.68
C LEU A 141 9.68 -0.58 5.19
N LYS A 142 9.26 0.50 5.82
CA LYS A 142 8.90 0.50 7.24
C LYS A 142 7.61 -0.29 7.54
N LEU A 143 6.75 -0.46 6.54
CA LEU A 143 5.48 -1.18 6.68
C LEU A 143 5.62 -2.70 6.53
N GLY A 144 6.73 -3.16 5.99
CA GLY A 144 7.05 -4.56 5.75
C GLY A 144 7.77 -4.73 4.41
N ALA A 145 8.84 -5.51 4.42
CA ALA A 145 9.62 -5.80 3.22
C ALA A 145 9.03 -7.01 2.48
N ASP A 146 8.09 -6.75 1.58
CA ASP A 146 7.66 -7.72 0.56
C ASP A 146 7.93 -7.18 -0.83
#